data_ff192574fd713c9578ee877f22485613
#
_entry.id   ff192574fd713c9578ee877f22485613
#
_cell.length_a   1.000
_cell.length_b   1.000
_cell.length_c   1.000
_cell.angle_alpha   90.00
_cell.angle_beta   90.00
_cell.angle_gamma   90.00
#
_symmetry.space_group_name_H-M   'P 1'
#
loop_
_entity.id
_entity.type
_entity.pdbx_description
1 polymer ?
#
loop_
_entity_poly.entity_id
_entity_poly.type
_entity_poly.pdbx_seq_one_letter_code
_entity_poly.pdbx_strand_id
1 'polypeptide(L)'
;MANRRAPRWPPGCHALLARAAAHGIGLLAMSWAAVAAPAVDCATEAAVLLREQSELPRLEVASPADRPPYCITLETVMAFAGRVKAHAARCPQPDHAPAVAEWDKRRAEYSKLFSQHRCKRTR
;
A
#
# COMPACT_ATOMS: atom_id res chain seq x y z
N MET A 1 -16.90 27.01 27.96
CA MET A 1 -17.24 25.69 28.55
C MET A 1 -18.13 24.94 27.56
N ALA A 2 -17.60 24.08 26.76
CA ALA A 2 -18.33 23.31 25.74
C ALA A 2 -18.28 21.82 26.10
N ASN A 3 -19.47 21.34 26.49
CA ASN A 3 -19.73 19.97 26.97
C ASN A 3 -19.79 19.01 25.78
N ARG A 4 -18.75 18.20 25.55
CA ARG A 4 -18.75 17.14 24.55
C ARG A 4 -19.37 15.89 25.14
N ARG A 5 -20.61 15.61 24.77
CA ARG A 5 -21.28 14.34 25.07
C ARG A 5 -20.72 13.23 24.18
N ALA A 6 -20.22 12.17 24.81
CA ALA A 6 -19.82 10.94 24.14
C ALA A 6 -21.03 10.20 23.55
N PRO A 7 -20.90 9.53 22.40
CA PRO A 7 -21.98 8.71 21.84
C PRO A 7 -22.20 7.44 22.70
N ARG A 8 -23.46 7.24 23.13
CA ARG A 8 -23.91 6.03 23.80
C ARG A 8 -24.20 4.96 22.75
N TRP A 9 -23.59 3.80 22.92
CA TRP A 9 -23.95 2.58 22.20
C TRP A 9 -25.23 1.96 22.79
N PRO A 10 -26.17 1.45 21.97
CA PRO A 10 -27.34 0.75 22.48
C PRO A 10 -26.98 -0.65 22.97
N PRO A 11 -27.55 -1.11 24.10
CA PRO A 11 -27.44 -2.49 24.53
C PRO A 11 -28.53 -3.33 23.85
N GLY A 12 -28.19 -4.52 23.44
CA GLY A 12 -29.19 -5.56 23.27
C GLY A 12 -29.21 -6.29 21.94
N CYS A 13 -28.52 -7.42 21.87
CA CYS A 13 -29.03 -8.60 21.17
C CYS A 13 -28.62 -9.83 21.98
N HIS A 14 -29.46 -10.14 22.96
CA HIS A 14 -29.46 -11.47 23.62
C HIS A 14 -30.30 -12.44 22.81
N ALA A 15 -29.73 -13.63 22.60
CA ALA A 15 -30.35 -14.93 22.60
C ALA A 15 -31.53 -15.18 21.65
N LEU A 16 -31.30 -16.06 20.69
CA LEU A 16 -32.26 -17.10 20.33
C LEU A 16 -31.52 -18.43 20.18
N LEU A 17 -31.58 -19.23 21.23
CA LEU A 17 -31.34 -20.66 21.23
C LEU A 17 -32.51 -21.33 20.51
N ALA A 18 -32.28 -21.95 19.36
CA ALA A 18 -33.19 -22.89 18.76
C ALA A 18 -32.48 -24.24 18.64
N ARG A 19 -32.94 -25.21 19.46
CA ARG A 19 -32.68 -26.64 19.35
C ARG A 19 -33.21 -27.15 18.01
N ALA A 20 -32.40 -27.88 17.27
CA ALA A 20 -32.88 -28.88 16.31
C ALA A 20 -31.94 -30.07 16.34
N ALA A 21 -32.58 -31.23 16.58
CA ALA A 21 -31.98 -32.54 16.76
C ALA A 21 -31.49 -33.15 15.43
N ALA A 22 -30.44 -33.92 15.55
CA ALA A 22 -30.07 -35.15 14.86
C ALA A 22 -30.61 -35.41 13.44
N HIS A 23 -29.70 -35.43 12.44
CA HIS A 23 -29.58 -36.54 11.48
C HIS A 23 -28.16 -36.57 10.97
N GLY A 24 -27.48 -37.68 11.20
CA GLY A 24 -26.10 -37.89 10.78
C GLY A 24 -26.00 -38.05 9.26
N ILE A 25 -25.22 -37.23 8.67
CA ILE A 25 -24.55 -37.48 7.38
C ILE A 25 -23.13 -37.00 7.59
N GLY A 26 -22.19 -37.96 7.58
CA GLY A 26 -20.77 -37.69 7.69
C GLY A 26 -20.26 -36.90 6.46
N LEU A 27 -20.28 -35.62 6.56
CA LEU A 27 -19.53 -34.74 5.66
C LEU A 27 -18.12 -34.63 6.23
N LEU A 28 -17.16 -35.27 5.57
CA LEU A 28 -15.74 -35.03 5.74
C LEU A 28 -15.52 -33.53 5.45
N ALA A 29 -15.59 -32.71 6.48
CA ALA A 29 -15.18 -31.32 6.42
C ALA A 29 -13.66 -31.35 6.19
N MET A 30 -13.24 -31.24 4.93
CA MET A 30 -11.87 -30.83 4.60
C MET A 30 -11.70 -29.42 5.17
N SER A 31 -11.18 -29.36 6.40
CA SER A 31 -10.69 -28.13 6.99
C SER A 31 -9.55 -27.63 6.10
N TRP A 32 -9.88 -26.76 5.17
CA TRP A 32 -8.88 -25.96 4.52
C TRP A 32 -8.35 -25.02 5.61
N ALA A 33 -7.21 -25.40 6.16
CA ALA A 33 -6.46 -24.48 7.00
C ALA A 33 -6.13 -23.29 6.12
N ALA A 34 -6.88 -22.20 6.27
CA ALA A 34 -6.54 -20.93 5.67
C ALA A 34 -5.16 -20.57 6.24
N VAL A 35 -4.12 -20.75 5.43
CA VAL A 35 -2.78 -20.27 5.75
C VAL A 35 -2.94 -18.76 5.84
N ALA A 36 -2.98 -18.22 7.06
CA ALA A 36 -3.02 -16.80 7.29
C ALA A 36 -1.81 -16.20 6.57
N ALA A 37 -2.06 -15.31 5.61
CA ALA A 37 -0.99 -14.55 4.99
C ALA A 37 -0.19 -13.86 6.10
N PRO A 38 1.16 -13.85 6.02
CA PRO A 38 1.97 -13.21 7.04
C PRO A 38 1.50 -11.77 7.23
N ALA A 39 1.25 -11.39 8.50
CA ALA A 39 0.85 -10.03 8.83
C ALA A 39 1.94 -9.08 8.32
N VAL A 40 1.54 -8.10 7.50
CA VAL A 40 2.47 -7.08 7.01
C VAL A 40 2.92 -6.25 8.19
N ASP A 41 4.21 -6.23 8.46
CA ASP A 41 4.78 -5.33 9.45
C ASP A 41 4.92 -3.93 8.85
N CYS A 42 3.87 -3.14 9.01
CA CYS A 42 3.78 -1.78 8.47
C CYS A 42 4.91 -0.86 8.95
N ALA A 43 5.36 -1.04 10.19
CA ALA A 43 6.43 -0.20 10.75
C ALA A 43 7.78 -0.51 10.09
N THR A 44 8.11 -1.78 9.94
CA THR A 44 9.33 -2.22 9.25
C THR A 44 9.30 -1.83 7.78
N GLU A 45 8.17 -2.02 7.08
CA GLU A 45 8.04 -1.63 5.67
C GLU A 45 8.19 -0.11 5.49
N ALA A 46 7.59 0.69 6.38
CA ALA A 46 7.74 2.15 6.37
C ALA A 46 9.20 2.58 6.57
N ALA A 47 9.93 1.96 7.51
CA ALA A 47 11.34 2.25 7.74
C ALA A 47 12.21 1.92 6.51
N VAL A 48 11.92 0.83 5.81
CA VAL A 48 12.60 0.47 4.55
C VAL A 48 12.33 1.53 3.48
N LEU A 49 11.08 1.95 3.30
CA LEU A 49 10.72 2.99 2.32
C LEU A 49 11.40 4.32 2.61
N LEU A 50 11.49 4.74 3.89
CA LEU A 50 12.19 5.97 4.27
C LEU A 50 13.68 5.91 3.91
N ARG A 51 14.33 4.78 4.16
CA ARG A 51 15.72 4.57 3.78
C ARG A 51 15.88 4.60 2.26
N GLU A 52 15.08 3.86 1.51
CA GLU A 52 15.11 3.86 0.06
C GLU A 52 14.86 5.27 -0.52
N GLN A 53 13.95 6.04 0.08
CA GLN A 53 13.71 7.43 -0.32
C GLN A 53 14.97 8.29 -0.22
N SER A 54 15.77 8.10 0.83
CA SER A 54 17.03 8.86 1.02
C SER A 54 18.12 8.45 0.02
N GLU A 55 18.03 7.25 -0.54
CA GLU A 55 18.97 6.67 -1.51
C GLU A 55 18.53 6.88 -2.97
N LEU A 56 17.33 7.48 -3.20
CA LEU A 56 16.83 7.70 -4.57
C LEU A 56 17.77 8.59 -5.39
N PRO A 57 18.04 8.22 -6.65
CA PRO A 57 18.81 9.06 -7.54
C PRO A 57 18.09 10.37 -7.81
N ARG A 58 18.84 11.47 -7.83
CA ARG A 58 18.33 12.80 -8.12
C ARG A 58 18.31 13.04 -9.61
N LEU A 59 17.17 13.47 -10.14
CA LEU A 59 17.02 13.75 -11.57
C LEU A 59 17.89 14.93 -12.01
N GLU A 60 18.15 15.89 -11.14
CA GLU A 60 18.96 17.09 -11.42
C GLU A 60 20.41 16.75 -11.75
N VAL A 61 20.90 15.58 -11.31
CA VAL A 61 22.27 15.12 -11.61
C VAL A 61 22.32 14.26 -12.85
N ALA A 62 21.17 13.77 -13.35
CA ALA A 62 21.10 12.93 -14.52
C ALA A 62 20.88 13.80 -15.78
N SER A 63 21.81 13.72 -16.74
CA SER A 63 21.68 14.44 -17.99
C SER A 63 20.77 13.70 -18.98
N PRO A 64 19.78 14.37 -19.59
CA PRO A 64 18.99 13.79 -20.67
C PRO A 64 19.82 13.35 -21.89
N ALA A 65 21.02 13.92 -22.08
CA ALA A 65 21.96 13.52 -23.13
C ALA A 65 22.56 12.14 -22.83
N ASP A 66 22.67 11.79 -21.55
CA ASP A 66 23.17 10.50 -21.07
C ASP A 66 22.00 9.54 -20.86
N ARG A 67 21.38 9.12 -21.94
CA ARG A 67 20.09 8.41 -21.96
C ARG A 67 19.98 7.21 -21.05
N PRO A 68 20.92 6.23 -20.99
CA PRO A 68 20.74 5.07 -20.14
C PRO A 68 20.60 5.42 -18.66
N PRO A 69 21.51 6.17 -18.01
CA PRO A 69 21.38 6.53 -16.61
C PRO A 69 20.17 7.43 -16.34
N TYR A 70 19.81 8.32 -17.26
CA TYR A 70 18.63 9.16 -17.15
C TYR A 70 17.34 8.35 -17.12
N CYS A 71 17.19 7.40 -18.06
CA CYS A 71 16.04 6.52 -18.13
C CYS A 71 15.93 5.59 -16.91
N ILE A 72 17.05 5.08 -16.41
CA ILE A 72 17.11 4.27 -15.19
C ILE A 72 16.66 5.08 -13.98
N THR A 73 17.11 6.34 -13.86
CA THR A 73 16.68 7.24 -12.79
C THR A 73 15.17 7.44 -12.80
N LEU A 74 14.58 7.74 -13.96
CA LEU A 74 13.14 7.91 -14.10
C LEU A 74 12.38 6.64 -13.70
N GLU A 75 12.83 5.48 -14.19
CA GLU A 75 12.20 4.19 -13.87
C GLU A 75 12.27 3.87 -12.38
N THR A 76 13.43 4.09 -11.75
CA THR A 76 13.65 3.85 -10.32
C THR A 76 12.71 4.68 -9.45
N VAL A 77 12.58 5.98 -9.75
CA VAL A 77 11.71 6.88 -8.97
C VAL A 77 10.23 6.54 -9.19
N MET A 78 9.83 6.19 -10.42
CA MET A 78 8.45 5.75 -10.69
C MET A 78 8.11 4.44 -9.97
N ALA A 79 9.05 3.50 -9.91
CA ALA A 79 8.87 2.24 -9.19
C ALA A 79 8.73 2.48 -7.67
N PHE A 80 9.56 3.36 -7.11
CA PHE A 80 9.47 3.76 -5.70
C PHE A 80 8.11 4.39 -5.39
N ALA A 81 7.62 5.33 -6.20
CA ALA A 81 6.30 5.92 -6.04
C ALA A 81 5.18 4.86 -6.02
N GLY A 82 5.30 3.83 -6.86
CA GLY A 82 4.38 2.69 -6.84
C GLY A 82 4.40 1.90 -5.52
N ARG A 83 5.58 1.71 -4.92
CA ARG A 83 5.71 1.02 -3.62
C ARG A 83 5.13 1.85 -2.47
N VAL A 84 5.35 3.17 -2.45
CA VAL A 84 4.73 4.07 -1.45
C VAL A 84 3.21 3.96 -1.48
N LYS A 85 2.62 4.00 -2.68
CA LYS A 85 1.18 3.85 -2.86
C LYS A 85 0.67 2.48 -2.40
N ALA A 86 1.37 1.41 -2.76
CA ALA A 86 1.02 0.06 -2.34
C ALA A 86 1.12 -0.13 -0.83
N HIS A 87 2.15 0.46 -0.18
CA HIS A 87 2.29 0.46 1.27
C HIS A 87 1.11 1.18 1.93
N ALA A 88 0.79 2.40 1.50
CA ALA A 88 -0.32 3.17 2.05
C ALA A 88 -1.68 2.46 1.93
N ALA A 89 -1.88 1.67 0.86
CA ALA A 89 -3.09 0.87 0.69
C ALA A 89 -3.18 -0.31 1.68
N ARG A 90 -2.05 -0.93 2.00
CA ARG A 90 -1.98 -2.05 2.97
C ARG A 90 -1.95 -1.58 4.42
N CYS A 91 -1.36 -0.41 4.67
CA CYS A 91 -1.11 0.17 5.98
C CYS A 91 -1.76 1.56 6.08
N PRO A 92 -3.11 1.63 6.10
CA PRO A 92 -3.79 2.92 6.06
C PRO A 92 -3.51 3.73 7.33
N GLN A 93 -2.99 4.95 7.15
CA GLN A 93 -2.80 5.95 8.19
C GLN A 93 -3.23 7.33 7.65
N PRO A 94 -3.79 8.21 8.50
CA PRO A 94 -4.36 9.48 8.04
C PRO A 94 -3.32 10.45 7.47
N ASP A 95 -2.06 10.33 7.84
CA ASP A 95 -0.94 11.14 7.36
C ASP A 95 -0.31 10.63 6.06
N HIS A 96 -0.69 9.44 5.58
CA HIS A 96 -0.18 8.88 4.32
C HIS A 96 -0.75 9.58 3.08
N ALA A 97 -1.97 10.12 3.15
CA ALA A 97 -2.65 10.69 1.99
C ALA A 97 -1.86 11.82 1.29
N PRO A 98 -1.30 12.83 2.00
CA PRO A 98 -0.50 13.86 1.35
C PRO A 98 0.80 13.31 0.74
N ALA A 99 1.45 12.34 1.38
CA ALA A 99 2.64 11.70 0.84
C ALA A 99 2.33 10.92 -0.44
N VAL A 100 1.23 10.17 -0.47
CA VAL A 100 0.77 9.43 -1.68
C VAL A 100 0.47 10.41 -2.81
N ALA A 101 -0.23 11.51 -2.54
CA ALA A 101 -0.56 12.52 -3.55
C ALA A 101 0.70 13.14 -4.17
N GLU A 102 1.70 13.46 -3.36
CA GLU A 102 2.98 13.99 -3.84
C GLU A 102 3.72 12.98 -4.72
N TRP A 103 3.77 11.70 -4.31
CA TRP A 103 4.41 10.65 -5.09
C TRP A 103 3.64 10.30 -6.38
N ASP A 104 2.31 10.34 -6.38
CA ASP A 104 1.50 10.16 -7.59
C ASP A 104 1.76 11.30 -8.58
N LYS A 105 1.87 12.55 -8.11
CA LYS A 105 2.25 13.70 -8.95
C LYS A 105 3.63 13.51 -9.58
N ARG A 106 4.64 13.18 -8.77
CA ARG A 106 6.01 12.91 -9.24
C ARG A 106 6.04 11.78 -10.28
N ARG A 107 5.33 10.70 -10.01
CA ARG A 107 5.22 9.58 -10.94
C ARG A 107 4.63 10.00 -12.29
N ALA A 108 3.60 10.84 -12.29
CA ALA A 108 3.00 11.35 -13.53
C ALA A 108 3.98 12.22 -14.33
N GLU A 109 4.70 13.12 -13.65
CA GLU A 109 5.74 13.95 -14.28
C GLU A 109 6.87 13.10 -14.89
N TYR A 110 7.38 12.12 -14.14
CA TYR A 110 8.46 11.26 -14.61
C TYR A 110 8.01 10.31 -15.71
N SER A 111 6.78 9.84 -15.69
CA SER A 111 6.19 9.05 -16.77
C SER A 111 6.13 9.86 -18.08
N LYS A 112 5.80 11.14 -18.00
CA LYS A 112 5.83 12.05 -19.16
C LYS A 112 7.24 12.18 -19.72
N LEU A 113 8.23 12.44 -18.84
CA LEU A 113 9.64 12.55 -19.26
C LEU A 113 10.14 11.23 -19.86
N PHE A 114 9.80 10.10 -19.25
CA PHE A 114 10.14 8.76 -19.74
C PHE A 114 9.66 8.54 -21.19
N SER A 115 8.43 8.96 -21.47
CA SER A 115 7.85 8.87 -22.81
C SER A 115 8.51 9.88 -23.77
N GLN A 116 8.71 11.12 -23.35
CA GLN A 116 9.33 12.17 -24.18
C GLN A 116 10.75 11.78 -24.63
N HIS A 117 11.52 11.19 -23.72
CA HIS A 117 12.89 10.72 -24.02
C HIS A 117 12.95 9.32 -24.63
N ARG A 118 11.80 8.71 -24.97
CA ARG A 118 11.70 7.38 -25.58
C ARG A 118 12.48 6.32 -24.79
N CYS A 119 12.40 6.39 -23.46
CA CYS A 119 13.02 5.42 -22.59
C CYS A 119 12.35 4.04 -22.77
N LYS A 120 13.13 2.96 -22.66
CA LYS A 120 12.62 1.59 -22.66
C LYS A 120 12.72 1.02 -21.25
N ARG A 121 11.68 0.32 -20.81
CA ARG A 121 11.71 -0.35 -19.51
C ARG A 121 12.80 -1.43 -19.52
N THR A 122 13.58 -1.46 -18.47
CA THR A 122 14.47 -2.58 -18.18
C THR A 122 13.64 -3.78 -17.76
N ARG A 123 13.82 -4.92 -18.41
CA ARG A 123 13.13 -6.18 -18.07
C ARG A 123 13.85 -6.89 -16.95
#